data_620ecca33e4d17af8b7b778a9ecf89e3
#
_entry.id   620ecca33e4d17af8b7b778a9ecf89e3
#
_cell.length_a   1.000
_cell.length_b   1.000
_cell.length_c   1.000
_cell.angle_alpha   90.00
_cell.angle_beta   90.00
_cell.angle_gamma   90.00
#
_symmetry.space_group_name_H-M   'P 1'
#
loop_
_entity.id
_entity.type
_entity.pdbx_description
1 polymer ?
#
loop_
_entity_poly.entity_id
_entity_poly.type
_entity_poly.pdbx_seq_one_letter_code
_entity_poly.pdbx_strand_id
1 'polypeptide(L)'
;EMQRSLVGSEMCIRDSYNIDDIRKALHLDYVLPTVTRNPRTGADVRSAFIYHIYFLDLLGDTCRYISALPEETDLYITTTEDKIDAIRDYMASHGVNHPVTFISVVNRGRDVSALLVAACDVVLSGKYDVIGFAHDKKSSQNQENGHHGTESQGFAYKLMENTLASRDYVENILTLFSNEPRLGQVAPPPPFHALYFAHTLPHDWGANFEITKELLEDRFDIHVPLSPGKPSASAIGSCYWFRVEALKPLFEYGWKYEDFLPEGEMGEDGTVSHAIERANGYICQSQGYYPAWVMSDRYARIEVDSLVYSTAMLMGASSRAHEGESLQTNMHGLYKATNPMRIFPAMRRRLHKGLQFLTAKTIKKMPEPVQNVTYRAAWLPINAVRGVKNAALNVVRAVRWHLSLIHI
;
A
#
# COMPACT_ATOMS: atom_id res chain seq x y z
N GLU A 1 -30.03 -37.73 -0.37
CA GLU A 1 -28.85 -37.52 0.49
C GLU A 1 -28.01 -36.32 0.06
N MET A 2 -27.73 -36.13 -1.23
CA MET A 2 -27.00 -34.99 -1.76
C MET A 2 -27.70 -33.64 -1.56
N GLN A 3 -29.04 -33.60 -1.70
CA GLN A 3 -29.83 -32.39 -1.43
C GLN A 3 -29.85 -32.02 0.08
N ARG A 4 -29.84 -33.00 0.99
CA ARG A 4 -29.74 -32.74 2.42
C ARG A 4 -28.38 -32.19 2.84
N SER A 5 -27.31 -32.63 2.18
CA SER A 5 -25.94 -32.12 2.42
C SER A 5 -25.81 -30.67 1.96
N LEU A 6 -26.38 -30.29 0.82
CA LEU A 6 -26.35 -28.90 0.31
C LEU A 6 -27.23 -27.96 1.18
N VAL A 7 -28.42 -28.41 1.58
CA VAL A 7 -29.27 -27.63 2.50
C VAL A 7 -28.62 -27.47 3.87
N GLY A 8 -27.94 -28.50 4.36
CA GLY A 8 -27.17 -28.42 5.61
C GLY A 8 -26.01 -27.46 5.56
N SER A 9 -25.28 -27.39 4.43
CA SER A 9 -24.18 -26.45 4.23
C SER A 9 -24.67 -25.00 4.07
N GLU A 10 -25.78 -24.77 3.37
CA GLU A 10 -26.41 -23.45 3.30
C GLU A 10 -26.96 -22.97 4.64
N MET A 11 -27.57 -23.86 5.43
CA MET A 11 -28.01 -23.53 6.80
C MET A 11 -26.81 -23.21 7.71
N CYS A 12 -25.74 -23.98 7.66
CA CYS A 12 -24.54 -23.70 8.43
C CYS A 12 -23.91 -22.33 8.05
N ILE A 13 -23.94 -21.96 6.79
CA ILE A 13 -23.45 -20.65 6.34
C ILE A 13 -24.41 -19.53 6.82
N ARG A 14 -25.71 -19.74 6.76
CA ARG A 14 -26.69 -18.75 7.22
C ARG A 14 -26.72 -18.60 8.74
N ASP A 15 -26.61 -19.70 9.47
CA ASP A 15 -26.75 -19.70 10.94
C ASP A 15 -25.42 -19.40 11.66
N SER A 16 -24.28 -19.66 11.01
CA SER A 16 -22.95 -19.47 11.61
C SER A 16 -22.27 -18.18 11.19
N TYR A 17 -22.56 -17.67 9.99
CA TYR A 17 -21.93 -16.46 9.45
C TYR A 17 -22.94 -15.66 8.64
N ASN A 18 -23.19 -14.42 9.06
CA ASN A 18 -23.83 -13.44 8.21
C ASN A 18 -22.92 -13.18 7.00
N ILE A 19 -23.48 -13.10 5.80
CA ILE A 19 -22.70 -12.82 4.58
C ILE A 19 -21.93 -11.51 4.71
N ASP A 20 -22.48 -10.54 5.42
CA ASP A 20 -21.80 -9.28 5.70
C ASP A 20 -20.61 -9.45 6.65
N ASP A 21 -20.67 -10.36 7.61
CA ASP A 21 -19.53 -10.68 8.47
C ASP A 21 -18.42 -11.41 7.69
N ILE A 22 -18.79 -12.29 6.76
CA ILE A 22 -17.83 -12.93 5.85
C ILE A 22 -17.18 -11.85 4.95
N ARG A 23 -17.98 -10.93 4.40
CA ARG A 23 -17.47 -9.81 3.59
C ARG A 23 -16.52 -8.93 4.37
N LYS A 24 -16.85 -8.59 5.60
CA LYS A 24 -16.01 -7.82 6.53
C LYS A 24 -14.71 -8.56 6.87
N ALA A 25 -14.81 -9.87 7.18
CA ALA A 25 -13.65 -10.70 7.49
C ALA A 25 -12.71 -10.95 6.30
N LEU A 26 -13.21 -10.87 5.07
CA LEU A 26 -12.44 -11.06 3.85
C LEU A 26 -11.94 -9.75 3.23
N HIS A 27 -12.10 -8.62 3.89
CA HIS A 27 -11.74 -7.30 3.36
C HIS A 27 -12.37 -7.03 1.99
N LEU A 28 -13.65 -7.31 1.83
CA LEU A 28 -14.31 -7.02 0.57
C LEU A 28 -14.46 -5.51 0.37
N ASP A 29 -14.31 -5.09 -0.87
CA ASP A 29 -14.34 -3.69 -1.25
C ASP A 29 -15.70 -3.05 -0.97
N TYR A 30 -15.68 -1.87 -0.36
CA TYR A 30 -16.79 -0.96 -0.37
C TYR A 30 -16.65 -0.03 -1.59
N VAL A 31 -17.67 0.04 -2.41
CA VAL A 31 -17.75 1.03 -3.48
C VAL A 31 -18.75 2.10 -3.08
N LEU A 32 -18.27 3.33 -2.93
CA LEU A 32 -19.07 4.45 -2.47
C LEU A 32 -19.30 5.47 -3.59
N PRO A 33 -20.52 6.00 -3.71
CA PRO A 33 -20.84 6.98 -4.73
C PRO A 33 -20.16 8.32 -4.49
N THR A 34 -19.84 9.02 -5.57
CA THR A 34 -19.17 10.34 -5.56
C THR A 34 -20.11 11.52 -5.75
N VAL A 35 -21.38 11.27 -6.10
CA VAL A 35 -22.37 12.30 -6.43
C VAL A 35 -23.69 12.15 -5.68
N THR A 36 -23.83 11.14 -4.83
CA THR A 36 -24.99 10.89 -3.99
C THR A 36 -24.55 10.49 -2.60
N ARG A 37 -25.38 10.73 -1.60
CA ARG A 37 -25.11 10.37 -0.21
C ARG A 37 -25.89 9.14 0.19
N ASN A 38 -25.22 8.26 0.89
CA ASN A 38 -25.84 7.08 1.51
C ASN A 38 -26.64 7.52 2.77
N PRO A 39 -27.70 6.82 3.12
CA PRO A 39 -28.42 7.10 4.35
C PRO A 39 -27.55 6.78 5.57
N ARG A 40 -27.53 7.71 6.52
CA ARG A 40 -26.89 7.53 7.83
C ARG A 40 -27.93 6.98 8.80
N THR A 41 -27.62 5.83 9.39
CA THR A 41 -28.52 5.14 10.36
C THR A 41 -27.86 5.03 11.74
N GLY A 42 -26.55 5.20 11.82
CA GLY A 42 -25.78 5.22 13.06
C GLY A 42 -25.63 6.61 13.64
N ALA A 43 -24.95 6.67 14.80
CA ALA A 43 -24.61 7.97 15.44
C ALA A 43 -23.64 8.77 14.58
N ASP A 44 -23.73 10.10 14.68
CA ASP A 44 -22.75 10.99 14.04
C ASP A 44 -21.36 10.75 14.60
N VAL A 45 -20.37 10.82 13.71
CA VAL A 45 -18.95 10.69 14.06
C VAL A 45 -18.27 12.08 13.93
N ARG A 46 -17.51 12.42 14.96
CA ARG A 46 -16.66 13.62 14.92
C ARG A 46 -15.41 13.30 14.14
N SER A 47 -15.08 14.12 13.15
CA SER A 47 -14.00 13.79 12.23
C SER A 47 -12.95 14.89 12.12
N ALA A 48 -11.72 14.45 11.83
CA ALA A 48 -10.63 15.29 11.36
C ALA A 48 -9.93 14.67 10.16
N PHE A 49 -9.22 15.50 9.43
CA PHE A 49 -8.33 15.05 8.37
C PHE A 49 -6.93 15.63 8.60
N ILE A 50 -5.93 14.77 8.55
CA ILE A 50 -4.52 15.15 8.65
C ILE A 50 -3.90 14.95 7.27
N TYR A 51 -3.41 16.04 6.66
CA TYR A 51 -2.74 16.00 5.37
C TYR A 51 -1.27 16.37 5.52
N HIS A 52 -0.36 15.45 5.17
CA HIS A 52 1.07 15.75 5.14
C HIS A 52 1.47 16.32 3.79
N ILE A 53 1.94 17.58 3.76
CA ILE A 53 2.40 18.29 2.57
C ILE A 53 3.91 18.47 2.62
N TYR A 54 4.59 17.90 1.64
CA TYR A 54 6.03 18.07 1.48
C TYR A 54 6.40 18.80 0.17
N PHE A 55 5.66 18.55 -0.92
CA PHE A 55 5.96 19.02 -2.26
C PHE A 55 5.08 20.22 -2.66
N LEU A 56 5.65 21.43 -2.68
CA LEU A 56 4.90 22.65 -3.03
C LEU A 56 4.37 22.66 -4.48
N ASP A 57 5.03 21.95 -5.39
CA ASP A 57 4.60 21.85 -6.79
C ASP A 57 3.38 20.93 -6.98
N LEU A 58 2.93 20.22 -5.95
CA LEU A 58 1.71 19.42 -5.95
C LEU A 58 0.53 20.11 -5.29
N LEU A 59 0.67 21.36 -4.85
CA LEU A 59 -0.39 22.10 -4.12
C LEU A 59 -1.69 22.22 -4.91
N GLY A 60 -1.64 22.28 -6.24
CA GLY A 60 -2.85 22.34 -7.07
C GLY A 60 -3.75 21.12 -6.89
N ASP A 61 -3.17 19.93 -6.97
CA ASP A 61 -3.89 18.67 -6.75
C ASP A 61 -4.28 18.51 -5.28
N THR A 62 -3.40 18.86 -4.35
CA THR A 62 -3.66 18.84 -2.91
C THR A 62 -4.85 19.69 -2.54
N CYS A 63 -4.91 20.94 -3.00
CA CYS A 63 -6.04 21.85 -2.74
C CYS A 63 -7.35 21.33 -3.32
N ARG A 64 -7.31 20.73 -4.52
CA ARG A 64 -8.49 20.10 -5.13
C ARG A 64 -9.07 19.00 -4.24
N TYR A 65 -8.23 18.15 -3.66
CA TYR A 65 -8.67 17.08 -2.77
C TYR A 65 -9.10 17.59 -1.39
N ILE A 66 -8.39 18.54 -0.81
CA ILE A 66 -8.76 19.18 0.47
C ILE A 66 -10.14 19.84 0.37
N SER A 67 -10.47 20.45 -0.77
CA SER A 67 -11.79 21.07 -1.00
C SER A 67 -12.96 20.07 -1.00
N ALA A 68 -12.69 18.77 -1.02
CA ALA A 68 -13.69 17.72 -0.86
C ALA A 68 -14.08 17.46 0.61
N LEU A 69 -13.35 18.00 1.57
CA LEU A 69 -13.67 17.81 2.99
C LEU A 69 -14.97 18.51 3.37
N PRO A 70 -15.85 17.84 4.15
CA PRO A 70 -17.00 18.49 4.79
C PRO A 70 -16.55 19.63 5.73
N GLU A 71 -17.38 20.64 5.90
CA GLU A 71 -17.05 21.79 6.76
C GLU A 71 -16.88 21.41 8.23
N GLU A 72 -17.56 20.37 8.65
CA GLU A 72 -17.54 19.82 10.00
C GLU A 72 -16.31 18.95 10.29
N THR A 73 -15.47 18.64 9.29
CA THR A 73 -14.25 17.90 9.44
C THR A 73 -13.08 18.84 9.67
N ASP A 74 -12.48 18.83 10.85
CA ASP A 74 -11.31 19.68 11.15
C ASP A 74 -10.10 19.28 10.28
N LEU A 75 -9.40 20.26 9.70
CA LEU A 75 -8.25 20.04 8.84
C LEU A 75 -6.95 20.42 9.55
N TYR A 76 -6.04 19.47 9.60
CA TYR A 76 -4.65 19.63 10.04
C TYR A 76 -3.71 19.42 8.87
N ILE A 77 -2.76 20.32 8.70
CA ILE A 77 -1.70 20.20 7.70
C ILE A 77 -0.37 20.05 8.44
N THR A 78 0.29 18.92 8.23
CA THR A 78 1.66 18.69 8.71
C THR A 78 2.65 19.00 7.60
N THR A 79 3.64 19.85 7.88
CA THR A 79 4.71 20.24 6.93
C THR A 79 5.91 20.79 7.69
N THR A 80 7.03 21.01 7.02
CA THR A 80 8.17 21.71 7.62
C THR A 80 7.88 23.19 7.78
N GLU A 81 8.44 23.83 8.83
CA GLU A 81 8.15 25.22 9.22
C GLU A 81 8.31 26.21 8.06
N ASP A 82 9.35 26.02 7.27
CA ASP A 82 9.70 26.87 6.12
C ASP A 82 8.69 26.87 4.99
N LYS A 83 7.72 25.93 4.97
CA LYS A 83 6.70 25.81 3.91
C LYS A 83 5.32 26.30 4.33
N ILE A 84 5.09 26.53 5.62
CA ILE A 84 3.75 26.87 6.16
C ILE A 84 3.17 28.09 5.47
N ASP A 85 3.93 29.17 5.36
CA ASP A 85 3.44 30.41 4.77
C ASP A 85 3.12 30.26 3.28
N ALA A 86 4.00 29.58 2.54
CA ALA A 86 3.78 29.31 1.11
C ALA A 86 2.52 28.47 0.86
N ILE A 87 2.25 27.48 1.71
CA ILE A 87 1.04 26.64 1.61
C ILE A 87 -0.19 27.47 1.95
N ARG A 88 -0.14 28.27 3.02
CA ARG A 88 -1.24 29.15 3.44
C ARG A 88 -1.62 30.14 2.35
N ASP A 89 -0.62 30.82 1.78
CA ASP A 89 -0.83 31.82 0.71
C ASP A 89 -1.39 31.17 -0.55
N TYR A 90 -0.89 29.99 -0.91
CA TYR A 90 -1.40 29.23 -2.04
C TYR A 90 -2.87 28.84 -1.84
N MET A 91 -3.23 28.28 -0.70
CA MET A 91 -4.60 27.88 -0.36
C MET A 91 -5.56 29.09 -0.42
N ALA A 92 -5.16 30.21 0.19
CA ALA A 92 -5.94 31.45 0.19
C ALA A 92 -6.17 32.00 -1.23
N SER A 93 -5.13 31.99 -2.07
CA SER A 93 -5.21 32.49 -3.45
C SER A 93 -6.02 31.58 -4.38
N HIS A 94 -6.21 30.32 -4.02
CA HIS A 94 -6.98 29.34 -4.80
C HIS A 94 -8.36 29.02 -4.20
N GLY A 95 -8.83 29.85 -3.28
CA GLY A 95 -10.18 29.78 -2.75
C GLY A 95 -10.46 28.57 -1.84
N VAL A 96 -9.43 27.99 -1.24
CA VAL A 96 -9.60 26.95 -0.21
C VAL A 96 -9.90 27.65 1.10
N ASN A 97 -11.17 27.72 1.46
CA ASN A 97 -11.66 28.47 2.65
C ASN A 97 -11.78 27.56 3.90
N HIS A 98 -11.35 26.32 3.82
CA HIS A 98 -11.41 25.41 4.96
C HIS A 98 -10.45 25.88 6.07
N PRO A 99 -10.91 26.03 7.33
CA PRO A 99 -10.03 26.37 8.44
C PRO A 99 -8.93 25.32 8.63
N VAL A 100 -7.68 25.76 8.71
CA VAL A 100 -6.51 24.88 8.77
C VAL A 100 -5.72 25.14 10.05
N THR A 101 -5.37 24.05 10.73
CA THR A 101 -4.35 24.07 11.78
C THR A 101 -3.05 23.47 11.22
N PHE A 102 -1.98 24.27 11.20
CA PHE A 102 -0.66 23.80 10.76
C PHE A 102 0.12 23.19 11.93
N ILE A 103 0.80 22.07 11.66
CA ILE A 103 1.68 21.39 12.59
C ILE A 103 3.05 21.29 11.93
N SER A 104 4.05 21.90 12.56
CA SER A 104 5.44 21.83 12.08
C SER A 104 6.03 20.45 12.35
N VAL A 105 6.75 19.88 11.37
CA VAL A 105 7.41 18.58 11.47
C VAL A 105 8.89 18.66 11.21
N VAL A 106 9.63 17.73 11.80
CA VAL A 106 11.03 17.49 11.43
C VAL A 106 11.05 16.61 10.18
N ASN A 107 11.89 16.94 9.19
CA ASN A 107 12.04 16.14 7.97
C ASN A 107 12.80 14.83 8.26
N ARG A 108 12.12 13.90 8.91
CA ARG A 108 12.63 12.57 9.26
C ARG A 108 11.49 11.58 9.40
N GLY A 109 11.57 10.44 8.73
CA GLY A 109 10.54 9.41 8.77
C GLY A 109 9.33 9.67 7.86
N ARG A 110 9.39 10.70 7.01
CA ARG A 110 8.38 11.06 6.00
C ARG A 110 6.96 11.22 6.60
N ASP A 111 5.95 10.76 5.88
CA ASP A 111 4.53 10.79 6.23
C ASP A 111 4.21 10.03 7.53
N VAL A 112 4.87 8.90 7.77
CA VAL A 112 4.60 8.07 8.96
C VAL A 112 4.96 8.80 10.25
N SER A 113 6.11 9.47 10.32
CA SER A 113 6.47 10.26 11.50
C SER A 113 5.64 11.53 11.63
N ALA A 114 5.22 12.14 10.52
CA ALA A 114 4.33 13.28 10.52
C ALA A 114 2.99 12.93 11.18
N LEU A 115 2.48 11.72 10.95
CA LEU A 115 1.27 11.22 11.60
C LEU A 115 1.52 10.80 13.06
N LEU A 116 2.52 9.93 13.30
CA LEU A 116 2.68 9.24 14.58
C LEU A 116 3.45 10.06 15.63
N VAL A 117 4.24 11.04 15.21
CA VAL A 117 4.98 11.91 16.14
C VAL A 117 4.33 13.30 16.20
N ALA A 118 4.27 14.00 15.04
CA ALA A 118 3.82 15.38 15.04
C ALA A 118 2.31 15.55 15.29
N ALA A 119 1.48 14.67 14.73
CA ALA A 119 0.03 14.75 14.87
C ALA A 119 -0.54 13.80 15.95
N CYS A 120 0.30 13.14 16.74
CA CYS A 120 -0.11 12.20 17.78
C CYS A 120 -1.11 12.81 18.77
N ASP A 121 -0.83 14.02 19.27
CA ASP A 121 -1.69 14.72 20.22
C ASP A 121 -3.07 15.06 19.64
N VAL A 122 -3.16 15.29 18.34
CA VAL A 122 -4.45 15.49 17.64
C VAL A 122 -5.27 14.22 17.68
N VAL A 123 -4.64 13.09 17.35
CA VAL A 123 -5.30 11.78 17.33
C VAL A 123 -5.76 11.37 18.73
N LEU A 124 -4.91 11.54 19.74
CA LEU A 124 -5.19 11.16 21.13
C LEU A 124 -5.97 12.22 21.90
N SER A 125 -6.38 13.34 21.28
CA SER A 125 -7.09 14.44 21.95
C SER A 125 -8.46 14.10 22.55
N GLY A 126 -9.07 12.98 22.14
CA GLY A 126 -10.45 12.62 22.49
C GLY A 126 -11.52 13.45 21.79
N LYS A 127 -11.13 14.37 20.87
CA LYS A 127 -12.06 15.19 20.10
C LYS A 127 -12.73 14.41 18.97
N TYR A 128 -12.05 13.46 18.37
CA TYR A 128 -12.44 12.80 17.13
C TYR A 128 -12.70 11.32 17.33
N ASP A 129 -13.68 10.82 16.61
CA ASP A 129 -14.01 9.40 16.56
C ASP A 129 -13.35 8.74 15.35
N VAL A 130 -13.23 9.51 14.24
CA VAL A 130 -12.67 9.06 12.96
C VAL A 130 -11.71 10.11 12.42
N ILE A 131 -10.55 9.68 11.95
CA ILE A 131 -9.55 10.55 11.34
C ILE A 131 -9.16 10.01 9.98
N GLY A 132 -9.10 10.91 8.99
CA GLY A 132 -8.50 10.63 7.70
C GLY A 132 -7.04 11.06 7.67
N PHE A 133 -6.21 10.31 6.97
CA PHE A 133 -4.82 10.65 6.74
C PHE A 133 -4.45 10.49 5.27
N ALA A 134 -3.75 11.47 4.72
CA ALA A 134 -3.14 11.40 3.40
C ALA A 134 -1.86 12.23 3.35
N HIS A 135 -1.08 12.00 2.31
CA HIS A 135 0.12 12.78 2.04
C HIS A 135 0.28 13.01 0.53
N ASP A 136 0.97 14.06 0.14
CA ASP A 136 1.39 14.24 -1.24
C ASP A 136 2.42 13.18 -1.62
N LYS A 137 2.36 12.70 -2.87
CA LYS A 137 3.21 11.60 -3.32
C LYS A 137 3.90 11.94 -4.62
N LYS A 138 5.23 11.95 -4.57
CA LYS A 138 6.10 12.11 -5.73
C LYS A 138 7.10 10.96 -5.73
N SER A 139 7.08 10.15 -6.77
CA SER A 139 7.98 9.00 -6.85
C SER A 139 9.24 9.38 -7.65
N SER A 140 10.21 10.02 -6.98
CA SER A 140 11.54 10.31 -7.56
C SER A 140 12.32 9.03 -7.87
N GLN A 141 12.19 8.01 -7.02
CA GLN A 141 12.88 6.72 -7.16
C GLN A 141 12.48 5.96 -8.43
N ASN A 142 11.22 6.08 -8.87
CA ASN A 142 10.76 5.45 -10.11
C ASN A 142 11.32 6.14 -11.36
N GLN A 143 11.66 7.42 -11.28
CA GLN A 143 12.31 8.15 -12.39
C GLN A 143 13.76 7.72 -12.56
N GLU A 144 14.49 7.52 -11.46
CA GLU A 144 15.89 7.08 -11.47
C GLU A 144 16.03 5.62 -11.95
N ASN A 145 15.05 4.77 -11.64
CA ASN A 145 15.02 3.36 -12.06
C ASN A 145 14.47 3.15 -13.47
N GLY A 146 14.18 4.21 -14.22
CA GLY A 146 13.69 4.16 -15.60
C GLY A 146 12.22 3.72 -15.70
N HIS A 147 11.46 3.79 -14.62
CA HIS A 147 10.01 3.68 -14.65
C HIS A 147 9.42 5.01 -15.11
N HIS A 148 8.50 4.96 -16.07
CA HIS A 148 7.86 6.16 -16.59
C HIS A 148 6.92 6.76 -15.55
N GLY A 149 6.90 8.10 -15.42
CA GLY A 149 6.16 8.85 -14.41
C GLY A 149 4.64 8.57 -14.34
N THR A 150 4.07 7.97 -15.38
CA THR A 150 2.66 7.55 -15.43
C THR A 150 2.29 6.49 -14.39
N GLU A 151 3.20 5.61 -14.01
CA GLU A 151 2.94 4.56 -13.00
C GLU A 151 2.80 5.18 -11.60
N SER A 152 3.67 6.14 -11.27
CA SER A 152 3.60 6.87 -10.00
C SER A 152 2.38 7.77 -9.92
N GLN A 153 2.03 8.46 -11.00
CA GLN A 153 0.84 9.29 -11.09
C GLN A 153 -0.43 8.45 -10.93
N GLY A 154 -0.49 7.27 -11.55
CA GLY A 154 -1.61 6.34 -11.38
C GLY A 154 -1.78 5.88 -9.94
N PHE A 155 -0.69 5.66 -9.22
CA PHE A 155 -0.75 5.28 -7.82
C PHE A 155 -1.22 6.43 -6.93
N ALA A 156 -0.66 7.64 -7.09
CA ALA A 156 -1.11 8.83 -6.35
C ALA A 156 -2.60 9.12 -6.62
N TYR A 157 -3.04 9.05 -7.88
CA TYR A 157 -4.44 9.21 -8.26
C TYR A 157 -5.33 8.18 -7.56
N LYS A 158 -4.93 6.89 -7.55
CA LYS A 158 -5.65 5.82 -6.84
C LYS A 158 -5.82 6.14 -5.37
N LEU A 159 -4.74 6.56 -4.69
CA LEU A 159 -4.79 6.89 -3.28
C LEU A 159 -5.76 8.04 -3.01
N MET A 160 -5.59 9.15 -3.71
CA MET A 160 -6.38 10.35 -3.47
C MET A 160 -7.85 10.18 -3.89
N GLU A 161 -8.12 9.57 -5.05
CA GLU A 161 -9.47 9.35 -5.53
C GLU A 161 -10.27 8.38 -4.65
N ASN A 162 -9.60 7.50 -3.92
CA ASN A 162 -10.24 6.57 -2.97
C ASN A 162 -10.17 7.03 -1.51
N THR A 163 -9.62 8.22 -1.26
CA THR A 163 -9.58 8.84 0.07
C THR A 163 -10.40 10.13 0.12
N LEU A 164 -10.37 10.94 -0.95
CA LEU A 164 -10.91 12.31 -1.01
C LEU A 164 -11.59 12.64 -2.36
N ALA A 165 -12.22 11.69 -3.03
CA ALA A 165 -12.77 11.85 -4.39
C ALA A 165 -13.69 13.06 -4.58
N SER A 166 -14.60 13.30 -3.65
CA SER A 166 -15.58 14.39 -3.64
C SER A 166 -16.15 14.59 -2.23
N ARG A 167 -16.86 15.69 -2.00
CA ARG A 167 -17.54 15.93 -0.72
C ARG A 167 -18.54 14.82 -0.39
N ASP A 168 -19.37 14.41 -1.33
CA ASP A 168 -20.34 13.34 -1.10
C ASP A 168 -19.65 11.99 -0.82
N TYR A 169 -18.51 11.73 -1.45
CA TYR A 169 -17.73 10.55 -1.18
C TYR A 169 -17.16 10.54 0.26
N VAL A 170 -16.60 11.64 0.73
CA VAL A 170 -16.10 11.76 2.11
C VAL A 170 -17.23 11.61 3.12
N GLU A 171 -18.37 12.25 2.86
CA GLU A 171 -19.58 12.06 3.67
C GLU A 171 -20.05 10.60 3.70
N ASN A 172 -19.91 9.88 2.60
CA ASN A 172 -20.22 8.45 2.53
C ASN A 172 -19.23 7.61 3.32
N ILE A 173 -17.94 7.97 3.37
CA ILE A 173 -16.96 7.33 4.26
C ILE A 173 -17.36 7.54 5.73
N LEU A 174 -17.68 8.76 6.13
CA LEU A 174 -18.10 9.05 7.50
C LEU A 174 -19.42 8.34 7.85
N THR A 175 -20.34 8.28 6.90
CA THR A 175 -21.59 7.51 7.02
C THR A 175 -21.31 6.02 7.20
N LEU A 176 -20.34 5.48 6.47
CA LEU A 176 -19.94 4.08 6.62
C LEU A 176 -19.40 3.79 8.03
N PHE A 177 -18.54 4.65 8.58
CA PHE A 177 -18.08 4.53 9.97
C PHE A 177 -19.21 4.68 10.99
N SER A 178 -20.20 5.53 10.71
CA SER A 178 -21.39 5.70 11.53
C SER A 178 -22.26 4.43 11.58
N ASN A 179 -22.50 3.85 10.39
CA ASN A 179 -23.38 2.69 10.23
C ASN A 179 -22.70 1.37 10.65
N GLU A 180 -21.36 1.33 10.66
CA GLU A 180 -20.56 0.14 10.93
C GLU A 180 -19.66 0.34 12.17
N PRO A 181 -20.18 0.14 13.40
CA PRO A 181 -19.42 0.42 14.62
C PRO A 181 -18.12 -0.38 14.77
N ARG A 182 -18.03 -1.54 14.12
CA ARG A 182 -16.83 -2.40 14.14
C ARG A 182 -15.86 -2.13 13.00
N LEU A 183 -16.18 -1.22 12.09
CA LEU A 183 -15.25 -0.79 11.06
C LEU A 183 -14.16 0.08 11.71
N GLY A 184 -12.92 -0.36 11.63
CA GLY A 184 -11.79 0.34 12.24
C GLY A 184 -10.94 1.13 11.26
N GLN A 185 -10.85 0.67 10.02
CA GLN A 185 -10.04 1.33 9.00
C GLN A 185 -10.63 1.10 7.60
N VAL A 186 -10.57 2.12 6.74
CA VAL A 186 -10.78 1.97 5.30
C VAL A 186 -9.61 2.59 4.54
N ALA A 187 -9.11 1.87 3.56
CA ALA A 187 -7.99 2.30 2.74
C ALA A 187 -8.27 1.96 1.26
N PRO A 188 -7.65 2.64 0.31
CA PRO A 188 -7.63 2.19 -1.08
C PRO A 188 -7.12 0.74 -1.17
N PRO A 189 -7.69 -0.09 -2.06
CA PRO A 189 -7.17 -1.44 -2.26
C PRO A 189 -5.71 -1.40 -2.75
N PRO A 190 -4.93 -2.48 -2.54
CA PRO A 190 -3.54 -2.53 -3.00
C PRO A 190 -3.42 -2.22 -4.49
N PRO A 191 -2.29 -1.65 -4.94
CA PRO A 191 -2.09 -1.29 -6.34
C PRO A 191 -1.79 -2.53 -7.18
N PHE A 192 -2.78 -3.09 -7.87
CA PHE A 192 -2.63 -4.24 -8.78
C PHE A 192 -3.25 -4.04 -10.17
N HIS A 193 -3.63 -2.81 -10.49
CA HIS A 193 -4.31 -2.44 -11.75
C HIS A 193 -3.36 -2.15 -12.91
N ALA A 194 -2.06 -2.05 -12.71
CA ALA A 194 -1.07 -1.89 -13.75
C ALA A 194 -0.10 -3.08 -13.78
N LEU A 195 0.51 -3.36 -14.92
CA LEU A 195 1.52 -4.42 -15.07
C LEU A 195 2.64 -4.33 -14.02
N TYR A 196 3.01 -3.13 -13.63
CA TYR A 196 3.99 -2.88 -12.58
C TYR A 196 3.49 -3.38 -11.21
N PHE A 197 2.24 -3.10 -10.88
CA PHE A 197 1.63 -3.44 -9.60
C PHE A 197 1.03 -4.84 -9.57
N ALA A 198 0.74 -5.45 -10.71
CA ALA A 198 0.34 -6.86 -10.80
C ALA A 198 1.38 -7.82 -10.18
N HIS A 199 2.57 -7.33 -9.90
CA HIS A 199 3.63 -8.08 -9.23
C HIS A 199 3.65 -7.93 -7.71
N THR A 200 2.90 -6.99 -7.14
CA THR A 200 2.85 -6.80 -5.68
C THR A 200 2.02 -7.88 -4.99
N LEU A 201 1.00 -8.42 -5.65
CA LEU A 201 0.22 -9.56 -5.15
C LEU A 201 0.78 -10.90 -5.67
N PRO A 202 1.02 -11.88 -4.83
CA PRO A 202 0.88 -11.97 -3.38
C PRO A 202 2.11 -11.46 -2.60
N HIS A 203 2.91 -10.60 -3.16
CA HIS A 203 4.22 -10.19 -2.66
C HIS A 203 4.24 -8.74 -2.14
N ASP A 204 3.10 -8.22 -1.72
CA ASP A 204 2.96 -6.90 -1.12
C ASP A 204 3.77 -6.69 0.18
N TRP A 205 4.25 -7.79 0.77
CA TRP A 205 5.18 -7.72 1.88
C TRP A 205 6.56 -7.14 1.51
N GLY A 206 7.03 -7.38 0.29
CA GLY A 206 8.38 -6.97 -0.09
C GLY A 206 9.45 -7.51 0.86
N ALA A 207 10.29 -6.62 1.38
CA ALA A 207 11.28 -6.92 2.42
C ALA A 207 10.73 -6.77 3.85
N ASN A 208 9.43 -6.46 4.02
CA ASN A 208 8.86 -6.00 5.29
C ASN A 208 8.27 -7.12 6.15
N PHE A 209 8.19 -8.36 5.69
CA PHE A 209 7.49 -9.43 6.43
C PHE A 209 8.06 -9.64 7.84
N GLU A 210 9.36 -9.88 7.94
CA GLU A 210 9.99 -10.17 9.24
C GLU A 210 9.96 -8.94 10.16
N ILE A 211 10.30 -7.76 9.65
CA ILE A 211 10.28 -6.52 10.45
C ILE A 211 8.86 -6.16 10.91
N THR A 212 7.82 -6.46 10.11
CA THR A 212 6.43 -6.24 10.52
C THR A 212 6.02 -7.23 11.59
N LYS A 213 6.43 -8.49 11.45
CA LYS A 213 6.17 -9.51 12.46
C LYS A 213 6.82 -9.16 13.78
N GLU A 214 8.11 -8.80 13.79
CA GLU A 214 8.83 -8.34 14.98
C GLU A 214 8.17 -7.09 15.59
N LEU A 215 7.75 -6.15 14.76
CA LEU A 215 7.02 -4.97 15.23
C LEU A 215 5.73 -5.33 15.97
N LEU A 216 4.93 -6.22 15.40
CA LEU A 216 3.66 -6.66 16.01
C LEU A 216 3.89 -7.46 17.30
N GLU A 217 4.80 -8.43 17.28
CA GLU A 217 5.06 -9.32 18.41
C GLU A 217 5.82 -8.59 19.53
N ASP A 218 6.91 -7.88 19.22
CA ASP A 218 7.82 -7.34 20.23
C ASP A 218 7.37 -5.97 20.78
N ARG A 219 6.73 -5.14 19.95
CA ARG A 219 6.33 -3.79 20.37
C ARG A 219 4.87 -3.67 20.78
N PHE A 220 3.99 -4.48 20.18
CA PHE A 220 2.55 -4.40 20.42
C PHE A 220 1.96 -5.63 21.11
N ASP A 221 2.75 -6.68 21.37
CA ASP A 221 2.28 -7.96 21.94
C ASP A 221 1.11 -8.56 21.12
N ILE A 222 1.16 -8.41 19.79
CA ILE A 222 0.14 -8.90 18.87
C ILE A 222 0.64 -10.16 18.18
N HIS A 223 0.09 -11.30 18.57
CA HIS A 223 0.41 -12.60 18.02
C HIS A 223 -0.69 -13.09 17.06
N VAL A 224 -0.53 -12.82 15.79
CA VAL A 224 -1.48 -13.22 14.74
C VAL A 224 -0.80 -14.14 13.71
N PRO A 225 -1.54 -15.07 13.09
CA PRO A 225 -0.98 -15.97 12.08
C PRO A 225 -0.67 -15.22 10.79
N LEU A 226 0.53 -14.67 10.68
CA LEU A 226 1.04 -14.03 9.47
C LEU A 226 1.61 -15.07 8.50
N SER A 227 1.52 -14.79 7.20
CA SER A 227 2.09 -15.64 6.16
C SER A 227 2.69 -14.80 5.03
N PRO A 228 3.96 -15.02 4.66
CA PRO A 228 4.57 -14.29 3.55
C PRO A 228 3.99 -14.64 2.18
N GLY A 229 3.18 -15.70 2.11
CA GLY A 229 2.49 -16.12 0.89
C GLY A 229 1.05 -15.61 0.76
N LYS A 230 0.59 -14.81 1.73
CA LYS A 230 -0.74 -14.17 1.70
C LYS A 230 -0.58 -12.66 1.68
N PRO A 231 -1.50 -11.93 1.03
CA PRO A 231 -1.52 -10.47 1.09
C PRO A 231 -1.61 -9.97 2.54
N SER A 232 -1.01 -8.82 2.81
CA SER A 232 -1.13 -8.13 4.09
C SER A 232 -2.48 -7.41 4.21
N ALA A 233 -2.95 -7.20 5.44
CA ALA A 233 -4.12 -6.38 5.73
C ALA A 233 -3.72 -4.89 5.84
N SER A 234 -2.99 -4.38 4.84
CA SER A 234 -2.27 -3.11 4.91
C SER A 234 -2.94 -1.99 4.15
N ALA A 235 -2.82 -0.76 4.65
CA ALA A 235 -3.13 0.46 3.93
C ALA A 235 -1.91 0.92 3.11
N ILE A 236 -1.58 0.17 2.05
CA ILE A 236 -0.40 0.44 1.21
C ILE A 236 -0.50 1.82 0.57
N GLY A 237 0.51 2.66 0.81
CA GLY A 237 0.58 4.04 0.37
C GLY A 237 0.14 5.03 1.44
N SER A 238 -0.16 4.58 2.66
CA SER A 238 -0.41 5.41 3.86
C SER A 238 -1.49 6.50 3.68
N CYS A 239 -2.52 6.23 2.85
CA CYS A 239 -3.69 7.10 2.70
C CYS A 239 -4.93 6.31 3.12
N TYR A 240 -5.57 6.69 4.21
CA TYR A 240 -6.68 5.92 4.78
C TYR A 240 -7.50 6.75 5.77
N TRP A 241 -8.71 6.26 6.07
CA TRP A 241 -9.51 6.75 7.18
C TRP A 241 -9.54 5.67 8.28
N PHE A 242 -9.53 6.07 9.53
CA PHE A 242 -9.51 5.14 10.65
C PHE A 242 -10.32 5.65 11.84
N ARG A 243 -10.91 4.71 12.55
CA ARG A 243 -11.47 4.96 13.89
C ARG A 243 -10.31 5.08 14.88
N VAL A 244 -10.30 6.13 15.69
CA VAL A 244 -9.21 6.40 16.64
C VAL A 244 -8.97 5.21 17.56
N GLU A 245 -10.02 4.65 18.15
CA GLU A 245 -9.90 3.50 19.06
C GLU A 245 -9.33 2.24 18.37
N ALA A 246 -9.52 2.08 17.07
CA ALA A 246 -9.01 0.92 16.34
C ALA A 246 -7.48 0.93 16.14
N LEU A 247 -6.87 2.12 16.07
CA LEU A 247 -5.42 2.29 15.93
C LEU A 247 -4.77 2.93 17.16
N LYS A 248 -5.51 3.09 18.26
CA LYS A 248 -5.04 3.73 19.47
C LYS A 248 -3.70 3.19 19.99
N PRO A 249 -3.45 1.86 20.05
CA PRO A 249 -2.16 1.34 20.50
C PRO A 249 -0.99 1.83 19.67
N LEU A 250 -1.19 2.06 18.36
CA LEU A 250 -0.16 2.59 17.48
C LEU A 250 0.30 4.00 17.89
N PHE A 251 -0.63 4.84 18.35
CA PHE A 251 -0.35 6.21 18.78
C PHE A 251 0.12 6.26 20.24
N GLU A 252 -0.42 5.43 21.12
CA GLU A 252 -0.02 5.35 22.54
C GLU A 252 1.38 4.74 22.74
N TYR A 253 1.98 4.14 21.69
CA TYR A 253 3.35 3.62 21.75
C TYR A 253 4.39 4.70 22.08
N GLY A 254 4.10 5.97 21.74
CA GLY A 254 4.98 7.09 22.05
C GLY A 254 6.20 7.20 21.13
N TRP A 255 5.97 7.06 19.84
CA TRP A 255 6.97 7.22 18.78
C TRP A 255 7.73 8.55 18.89
N LYS A 256 9.02 8.49 18.56
CA LYS A 256 9.90 9.64 18.48
C LYS A 256 10.53 9.72 17.08
N TYR A 257 11.00 10.88 16.69
CA TYR A 257 11.68 11.04 15.42
C TYR A 257 12.91 10.13 15.28
N GLU A 258 13.59 9.81 16.38
CA GLU A 258 14.76 8.94 16.42
C GLU A 258 14.46 7.49 16.06
N ASP A 259 13.20 7.06 16.19
CA ASP A 259 12.76 5.71 15.79
C ASP A 259 12.73 5.53 14.26
N PHE A 260 12.78 6.63 13.51
CA PHE A 260 12.74 6.65 12.06
C PHE A 260 14.11 6.99 11.47
N LEU A 261 14.39 6.49 10.28
CA LEU A 261 15.60 6.84 9.55
C LEU A 261 15.54 8.29 9.02
N PRO A 262 16.70 8.98 8.95
CA PRO A 262 16.77 10.29 8.28
C PRO A 262 16.37 10.19 6.81
N GLU A 263 15.93 11.32 6.24
CA GLU A 263 15.72 11.41 4.79
C GLU A 263 17.04 11.11 4.05
N GLY A 264 16.96 10.34 2.97
CA GLY A 264 18.11 9.86 2.21
C GLY A 264 18.66 8.49 2.67
N GLU A 265 18.38 8.05 3.90
CA GLU A 265 18.75 6.72 4.39
C GLU A 265 17.59 5.71 4.34
N MET A 266 16.38 6.16 4.06
CA MET A 266 15.17 5.35 4.17
C MET A 266 15.02 4.24 3.13
N GLY A 267 15.81 4.18 2.07
CA GLY A 267 15.70 3.13 1.07
C GLY A 267 14.30 3.01 0.43
N GLU A 268 14.13 1.97 -0.39
CA GLU A 268 12.85 1.70 -1.07
C GLU A 268 11.90 0.84 -0.21
N ASP A 269 12.44 0.05 0.73
CA ASP A 269 11.68 -0.95 1.50
C ASP A 269 12.49 -1.43 2.73
N GLY A 270 11.85 -2.14 3.66
CA GLY A 270 12.53 -2.79 4.78
C GLY A 270 12.84 -1.87 5.96
N THR A 271 12.09 -0.79 6.14
CA THR A 271 12.26 0.13 7.28
C THR A 271 11.10 0.04 8.27
N VAL A 272 11.25 0.64 9.46
CA VAL A 272 10.17 0.70 10.46
C VAL A 272 8.92 1.40 9.91
N SER A 273 9.06 2.42 9.06
CA SER A 273 7.93 3.09 8.42
C SER A 273 7.13 2.13 7.54
N HIS A 274 7.80 1.30 6.74
CA HIS A 274 7.17 0.28 5.92
C HIS A 274 6.54 -0.84 6.76
N ALA A 275 7.16 -1.21 7.88
CA ALA A 275 6.60 -2.17 8.82
C ALA A 275 5.31 -1.64 9.46
N ILE A 276 5.26 -0.37 9.86
CA ILE A 276 4.07 0.29 10.41
C ILE A 276 2.95 0.31 9.37
N GLU A 277 3.25 0.65 8.11
CA GLU A 277 2.29 0.62 7.00
C GLU A 277 1.65 -0.78 6.87
N ARG A 278 2.45 -1.86 7.03
CA ARG A 278 1.97 -3.25 6.97
C ARG A 278 1.26 -3.71 8.24
N ALA A 279 1.53 -3.08 9.39
CA ALA A 279 0.98 -3.47 10.69
C ALA A 279 -0.42 -2.91 10.97
N ASN A 280 -0.81 -1.79 10.36
CA ASN A 280 -2.04 -1.05 10.66
C ASN A 280 -3.30 -1.92 10.77
N GLY A 281 -3.56 -2.75 9.76
CA GLY A 281 -4.74 -3.61 9.74
C GLY A 281 -4.74 -4.67 10.84
N TYR A 282 -3.58 -5.19 11.22
CA TYR A 282 -3.45 -6.18 12.30
C TYR A 282 -3.63 -5.53 13.68
N ILE A 283 -3.12 -4.31 13.86
CA ILE A 283 -3.37 -3.52 15.07
C ILE A 283 -4.88 -3.23 15.18
N CYS A 284 -5.52 -2.82 14.09
CA CYS A 284 -6.96 -2.63 14.02
C CYS A 284 -7.73 -3.91 14.45
N GLN A 285 -7.33 -5.07 13.93
CA GLN A 285 -7.94 -6.36 14.26
C GLN A 285 -7.73 -6.74 15.74
N SER A 286 -6.57 -6.46 16.31
CA SER A 286 -6.29 -6.75 17.72
C SER A 286 -7.20 -5.99 18.67
N GLN A 287 -7.71 -4.83 18.25
CA GLN A 287 -8.67 -4.03 19.01
C GLN A 287 -10.15 -4.44 18.79
N GLY A 288 -10.40 -5.54 18.07
CA GLY A 288 -11.73 -6.07 17.79
C GLY A 288 -12.46 -5.37 16.64
N TYR A 289 -11.76 -4.54 15.89
CA TYR A 289 -12.27 -3.91 14.67
C TYR A 289 -11.81 -4.68 13.43
N TYR A 290 -12.37 -4.34 12.26
CA TYR A 290 -11.90 -4.88 10.99
C TYR A 290 -11.46 -3.73 10.07
N PRO A 291 -10.34 -3.91 9.35
CA PRO A 291 -9.97 -3.05 8.23
C PRO A 291 -10.72 -3.48 6.98
N ALA A 292 -10.99 -2.52 6.08
CA ALA A 292 -11.63 -2.76 4.80
C ALA A 292 -10.98 -1.92 3.69
N TRP A 293 -11.22 -2.29 2.45
CA TRP A 293 -10.90 -1.47 1.30
C TRP A 293 -12.10 -0.64 0.87
N VAL A 294 -11.83 0.55 0.34
CA VAL A 294 -12.85 1.46 -0.16
C VAL A 294 -12.42 2.04 -1.50
N MET A 295 -13.36 2.11 -2.43
CA MET A 295 -13.19 2.75 -3.73
C MET A 295 -14.31 3.75 -3.99
N SER A 296 -13.98 4.84 -4.69
CA SER A 296 -14.99 5.66 -5.32
C SER A 296 -15.62 4.92 -6.50
N ASP A 297 -16.88 5.19 -6.79
CA ASP A 297 -17.59 4.60 -7.94
C ASP A 297 -16.91 4.96 -9.28
N ARG A 298 -16.27 6.14 -9.34
CA ARG A 298 -15.47 6.55 -10.50
C ARG A 298 -14.22 5.70 -10.66
N TYR A 299 -13.50 5.47 -9.56
CA TYR A 299 -12.28 4.67 -9.60
C TYR A 299 -12.58 3.19 -9.80
N ALA A 300 -13.65 2.67 -9.22
CA ALA A 300 -14.07 1.28 -9.38
C ALA A 300 -14.29 0.90 -10.85
N ARG A 301 -14.74 1.83 -11.69
CA ARG A 301 -14.85 1.62 -13.14
C ARG A 301 -13.50 1.35 -13.78
N ILE A 302 -12.47 2.13 -13.42
CA ILE A 302 -11.10 1.94 -13.91
C ILE A 302 -10.58 0.57 -13.48
N GLU A 303 -10.82 0.18 -12.23
CA GLU A 303 -10.37 -1.10 -11.69
C GLU A 303 -11.06 -2.28 -12.40
N VAL A 304 -12.37 -2.19 -12.61
CA VAL A 304 -13.12 -3.21 -13.36
C VAL A 304 -12.62 -3.32 -14.81
N ASP A 305 -12.42 -2.21 -15.50
CA ASP A 305 -11.89 -2.20 -16.86
C ASP A 305 -10.49 -2.82 -16.93
N SER A 306 -9.63 -2.51 -15.96
CA SER A 306 -8.29 -3.10 -15.83
C SER A 306 -8.35 -4.61 -15.59
N LEU A 307 -9.25 -5.07 -14.72
CA LEU A 307 -9.46 -6.49 -14.44
C LEU A 307 -10.02 -7.23 -15.67
N VAL A 308 -11.00 -6.65 -16.36
CA VAL A 308 -11.55 -7.20 -17.60
C VAL A 308 -10.48 -7.33 -18.68
N TYR A 309 -9.69 -6.27 -18.88
CA TYR A 309 -8.59 -6.30 -19.83
C TYR A 309 -7.54 -7.36 -19.47
N SER A 310 -7.10 -7.39 -18.23
CA SER A 310 -6.09 -8.36 -17.76
C SER A 310 -6.60 -9.79 -17.88
N THR A 311 -7.88 -10.02 -17.54
CA THR A 311 -8.53 -11.33 -17.68
C THR A 311 -8.61 -11.73 -19.15
N ALA A 312 -9.02 -10.84 -20.05
CA ALA A 312 -9.09 -11.11 -21.49
C ALA A 312 -7.72 -11.44 -22.07
N MET A 313 -6.68 -10.72 -21.64
CA MET A 313 -5.29 -11.00 -22.04
C MET A 313 -4.81 -12.36 -21.54
N LEU A 314 -5.11 -12.72 -20.29
CA LEU A 314 -4.81 -14.03 -19.70
C LEU A 314 -5.53 -15.17 -20.43
N MET A 315 -6.81 -15.00 -20.69
CA MET A 315 -7.63 -15.99 -21.43
C MET A 315 -7.15 -16.14 -22.87
N GLY A 316 -6.85 -15.04 -23.55
CA GLY A 316 -6.33 -15.08 -24.91
C GLY A 316 -4.93 -15.71 -25.03
N ALA A 317 -4.09 -15.54 -24.03
CA ALA A 317 -2.79 -16.21 -23.97
C ALA A 317 -2.94 -17.69 -23.62
N SER A 318 -3.84 -18.04 -22.70
CA SER A 318 -4.15 -19.42 -22.31
C SER A 318 -4.71 -20.24 -23.46
N SER A 319 -5.65 -19.69 -24.24
CA SER A 319 -6.24 -20.41 -25.41
C SER A 319 -5.24 -20.68 -26.54
N ARG A 320 -4.16 -19.93 -26.61
CA ARG A 320 -3.08 -20.14 -27.58
C ARG A 320 -2.01 -21.13 -27.08
N ALA A 321 -1.99 -21.39 -25.79
CA ALA A 321 -0.89 -22.14 -25.21
C ALA A 321 -1.10 -23.66 -25.22
N HIS A 322 -2.29 -24.20 -25.00
CA HIS A 322 -2.54 -25.67 -25.08
C HIS A 322 -4.00 -26.00 -24.80
N GLU A 323 -4.60 -26.81 -25.64
CA GLU A 323 -5.88 -27.50 -25.38
C GLU A 323 -5.66 -28.56 -24.27
N GLY A 324 -6.24 -28.34 -23.10
CA GLY A 324 -6.36 -29.36 -22.05
C GLY A 324 -5.62 -29.14 -20.74
N GLU A 325 -4.83 -28.07 -20.59
CA GLU A 325 -4.20 -27.77 -19.31
C GLU A 325 -5.13 -26.95 -18.39
N SER A 326 -5.00 -27.15 -17.08
CA SER A 326 -5.78 -26.39 -16.11
C SER A 326 -5.49 -24.90 -16.17
N LEU A 327 -6.48 -24.05 -15.88
CA LEU A 327 -6.32 -22.61 -15.81
C LEU A 327 -5.12 -22.21 -14.92
N GLN A 328 -4.90 -22.95 -13.85
CA GLN A 328 -3.80 -22.71 -12.91
C GLN A 328 -2.43 -22.99 -13.54
N THR A 329 -2.30 -24.05 -14.34
CA THR A 329 -1.07 -24.38 -15.08
C THR A 329 -0.78 -23.34 -16.13
N ASN A 330 -1.81 -22.88 -16.84
CA ASN A 330 -1.72 -21.86 -17.86
C ASN A 330 -1.38 -20.48 -17.27
N MET A 331 -1.98 -20.10 -16.16
CA MET A 331 -1.63 -18.88 -15.41
C MET A 331 -0.17 -18.93 -14.91
N HIS A 332 0.29 -20.10 -14.45
CA HIS A 332 1.68 -20.27 -14.04
C HIS A 332 2.65 -20.20 -15.21
N GLY A 333 2.29 -20.78 -16.35
CA GLY A 333 3.02 -20.68 -17.61
C GLY A 333 3.12 -19.26 -18.11
N LEU A 334 1.99 -18.53 -18.09
CA LEU A 334 1.92 -17.12 -18.48
C LEU A 334 2.76 -16.24 -17.55
N TYR A 335 2.66 -16.44 -16.25
CA TYR A 335 3.48 -15.75 -15.26
C TYR A 335 4.99 -15.99 -15.46
N LYS A 336 5.39 -17.20 -15.87
CA LYS A 336 6.79 -17.48 -16.24
C LYS A 336 7.17 -16.80 -17.55
N ALA A 337 6.28 -16.82 -18.56
CA ALA A 337 6.52 -16.27 -19.87
C ALA A 337 6.55 -14.72 -19.89
N THR A 338 5.68 -14.09 -19.10
CA THR A 338 5.61 -12.62 -18.99
C THR A 338 6.67 -12.04 -18.06
N ASN A 339 7.29 -12.89 -17.22
CA ASN A 339 8.34 -12.48 -16.29
C ASN A 339 9.59 -13.32 -16.38
N PRO A 340 10.27 -13.38 -17.55
CA PRO A 340 11.50 -14.16 -17.74
C PRO A 340 12.60 -13.77 -16.74
N MET A 341 12.51 -12.59 -16.14
CA MET A 341 13.47 -12.08 -15.18
C MET A 341 13.37 -12.71 -13.78
N ARG A 342 12.34 -13.49 -13.46
CA ARG A 342 12.22 -14.15 -12.15
C ARG A 342 13.04 -15.43 -12.03
N ILE A 343 13.50 -15.99 -13.13
CA ILE A 343 14.49 -17.08 -13.08
C ILE A 343 15.78 -16.58 -12.41
N PHE A 344 16.18 -15.34 -12.71
CA PHE A 344 17.39 -14.74 -12.16
C PHE A 344 17.34 -14.45 -10.64
N PRO A 345 16.28 -13.91 -10.04
CA PRO A 345 16.21 -13.77 -8.60
C PRO A 345 16.17 -15.08 -7.83
N ALA A 346 15.52 -16.13 -8.36
CA ALA A 346 15.53 -17.45 -7.72
C ALA A 346 16.91 -18.11 -7.83
N MET A 347 17.56 -18.00 -8.96
CA MET A 347 18.93 -18.47 -9.18
C MET A 347 19.93 -17.65 -8.35
N ARG A 348 19.76 -16.33 -8.27
CA ARG A 348 20.55 -15.45 -7.41
C ARG A 348 20.37 -15.79 -5.93
N ARG A 349 19.14 -16.04 -5.45
CA ARG A 349 18.86 -16.46 -4.07
C ARG A 349 19.49 -17.82 -3.75
N ARG A 350 19.42 -18.79 -4.67
CA ARG A 350 20.09 -20.11 -4.50
C ARG A 350 21.61 -19.97 -4.49
N LEU A 351 22.16 -19.17 -5.39
CA LEU A 351 23.60 -18.85 -5.42
C LEU A 351 24.03 -18.11 -4.16
N HIS A 352 23.26 -17.13 -3.71
CA HIS A 352 23.54 -16.36 -2.49
C HIS A 352 23.51 -17.26 -1.23
N LYS A 353 22.49 -18.12 -1.09
CA LYS A 353 22.41 -19.10 0.00
C LYS A 353 23.54 -20.13 -0.07
N GLY A 354 23.89 -20.58 -1.26
CA GLY A 354 25.04 -21.47 -1.47
C GLY A 354 26.37 -20.80 -1.09
N LEU A 355 26.53 -19.52 -1.46
CA LEU A 355 27.71 -18.73 -1.08
C LEU A 355 27.77 -18.48 0.43
N GLN A 356 26.65 -18.09 1.05
CA GLN A 356 26.58 -17.91 2.50
C GLN A 356 26.94 -19.20 3.24
N PHE A 357 26.48 -20.35 2.75
CA PHE A 357 26.82 -21.63 3.33
C PHE A 357 28.32 -21.97 3.19
N LEU A 358 28.90 -21.75 2.02
CA LEU A 358 30.33 -21.95 1.76
C LEU A 358 31.17 -20.94 2.58
N THR A 359 30.76 -19.67 2.68
CA THR A 359 31.47 -18.68 3.48
C THR A 359 31.44 -18.99 4.96
N ALA A 360 30.29 -19.46 5.48
CA ALA A 360 30.16 -19.81 6.89
C ALA A 360 30.98 -21.06 7.26
N LYS A 361 31.08 -22.01 6.35
CA LYS A 361 31.68 -23.33 6.63
C LYS A 361 33.17 -23.45 6.26
N THR A 362 33.62 -22.73 5.25
CA THR A 362 34.97 -22.93 4.67
C THR A 362 35.82 -21.66 4.66
N ILE A 363 35.28 -20.52 4.18
CA ILE A 363 36.09 -19.34 3.91
C ILE A 363 36.48 -18.60 5.21
N LYS A 364 35.60 -18.57 6.23
CA LYS A 364 35.94 -17.99 7.55
C LYS A 364 37.08 -18.69 8.30
N LYS A 365 37.48 -19.88 7.88
CA LYS A 365 38.58 -20.63 8.47
C LYS A 365 39.93 -20.44 7.75
N MET A 366 39.96 -19.66 6.66
CA MET A 366 41.16 -19.40 5.86
C MET A 366 41.87 -18.11 6.35
N PRO A 367 43.17 -17.96 6.10
CA PRO A 367 43.87 -16.69 6.35
C PRO A 367 43.28 -15.52 5.58
N GLU A 368 43.30 -14.33 6.18
CA GLU A 368 42.59 -13.12 5.67
C GLU A 368 42.89 -12.76 4.20
N PRO A 369 44.15 -12.85 3.69
CA PRO A 369 44.43 -12.57 2.28
C PRO A 369 43.72 -13.56 1.32
N VAL A 370 43.61 -14.83 1.72
CA VAL A 370 42.97 -15.88 0.95
C VAL A 370 41.44 -15.76 0.99
N GLN A 371 40.89 -15.30 2.12
CA GLN A 371 39.45 -15.00 2.23
C GLN A 371 39.04 -13.94 1.19
N ASN A 372 39.76 -12.84 1.07
CA ASN A 372 39.45 -11.74 0.17
C ASN A 372 39.46 -12.15 -1.32
N VAL A 373 40.42 -12.96 -1.73
CA VAL A 373 40.50 -13.48 -3.10
C VAL A 373 39.36 -14.46 -3.37
N THR A 374 39.07 -15.34 -2.41
CA THR A 374 38.00 -16.34 -2.54
C THR A 374 36.62 -15.72 -2.54
N TYR A 375 36.41 -14.67 -1.73
CA TYR A 375 35.19 -13.86 -1.77
C TYR A 375 34.98 -13.20 -3.15
N ARG A 376 36.01 -12.54 -3.70
CA ARG A 376 35.94 -11.89 -5.00
C ARG A 376 35.65 -12.90 -6.12
N ALA A 377 36.30 -14.05 -6.12
CA ALA A 377 36.08 -15.11 -7.10
C ALA A 377 34.66 -15.71 -7.01
N ALA A 378 34.15 -15.91 -5.79
CA ALA A 378 32.81 -16.44 -5.57
C ALA A 378 31.68 -15.49 -6.01
N TRP A 379 31.93 -14.17 -6.03
CA TRP A 379 30.97 -13.14 -6.48
C TRP A 379 31.00 -12.91 -8.00
N LEU A 380 32.01 -13.37 -8.72
CA LEU A 380 32.11 -13.25 -10.19
C LEU A 380 30.88 -13.78 -10.93
N PRO A 381 30.35 -14.99 -10.63
CA PRO A 381 29.16 -15.50 -11.30
C PRO A 381 27.90 -14.66 -11.05
N ILE A 382 27.77 -14.07 -9.85
CA ILE A 382 26.63 -13.21 -9.49
C ILE A 382 26.68 -11.90 -10.27
N ASN A 383 27.88 -11.32 -10.44
CA ASN A 383 28.07 -10.11 -11.22
C ASN A 383 27.89 -10.37 -12.72
N ALA A 384 28.29 -11.52 -13.23
CA ALA A 384 28.04 -11.95 -14.61
C ALA A 384 26.53 -12.07 -14.90
N VAL A 385 25.78 -12.69 -13.98
CA VAL A 385 24.30 -12.78 -14.08
C VAL A 385 23.66 -11.39 -14.06
N ARG A 386 24.20 -10.47 -13.28
CA ARG A 386 23.73 -9.06 -13.24
C ARG A 386 24.01 -8.34 -14.57
N GLY A 387 25.15 -8.58 -15.19
CA GLY A 387 25.49 -8.06 -16.52
C GLY A 387 24.56 -8.59 -17.60
N VAL A 388 24.29 -9.89 -17.64
CA VAL A 388 23.35 -10.52 -18.58
C VAL A 388 21.91 -9.98 -18.37
N LYS A 389 21.49 -9.80 -17.13
CA LYS A 389 20.20 -9.18 -16.82
C LYS A 389 20.07 -7.78 -17.43
N ASN A 390 21.08 -6.94 -17.24
CA ASN A 390 21.06 -5.57 -17.76
C ASN A 390 21.10 -5.53 -19.29
N ALA A 391 21.85 -6.43 -19.93
CA ALA A 391 21.87 -6.57 -21.38
C ALA A 391 20.50 -7.02 -21.94
N ALA A 392 19.87 -8.03 -21.31
CA ALA A 392 18.53 -8.48 -21.69
C ALA A 392 17.45 -7.39 -21.53
N LEU A 393 17.54 -6.60 -20.45
CA LEU A 393 16.66 -5.44 -20.25
C LEU A 393 16.81 -4.39 -21.34
N ASN A 394 18.03 -4.12 -21.76
CA ASN A 394 18.30 -3.15 -22.84
C ASN A 394 17.77 -3.63 -24.20
N VAL A 395 17.87 -4.92 -24.49
CA VAL A 395 17.26 -5.53 -25.69
C VAL A 395 15.74 -5.43 -25.65
N VAL A 396 15.10 -5.74 -24.53
CA VAL A 396 13.63 -5.63 -24.38
C VAL A 396 13.18 -4.17 -24.52
N ARG A 397 13.95 -3.22 -23.99
CA ARG A 397 13.68 -1.78 -24.17
C ARG A 397 13.81 -1.34 -25.62
N ALA A 398 14.84 -1.79 -26.32
CA ALA A 398 15.05 -1.47 -27.74
C ALA A 398 13.93 -2.05 -28.63
N VAL A 399 13.50 -3.28 -28.37
CA VAL A 399 12.38 -3.92 -29.09
C VAL A 399 11.05 -3.19 -28.80
N ARG A 400 10.78 -2.82 -27.55
CA ARG A 400 9.59 -2.00 -27.21
C ARG A 400 9.61 -0.65 -27.90
N TRP A 401 10.74 0.01 -27.97
CA TRP A 401 10.89 1.30 -28.65
C TRP A 401 10.61 1.20 -30.14
N HIS A 402 11.09 0.13 -30.79
CA HIS A 402 10.82 -0.12 -32.22
C HIS A 402 9.36 -0.46 -32.49
N LEU A 403 8.69 -1.22 -31.61
CA LEU A 403 7.28 -1.56 -31.75
C LEU A 403 6.36 -0.36 -31.52
N SER A 404 6.74 0.61 -30.68
CA SER A 404 5.99 1.85 -30.50
C SER A 404 6.09 2.81 -31.68
N LEU A 405 7.11 2.69 -32.52
CA LEU A 405 7.28 3.48 -33.74
C LEU A 405 6.52 2.92 -34.95
N ILE A 406 6.02 1.69 -34.87
CA ILE A 406 5.26 1.03 -35.97
C ILE A 406 3.74 1.28 -35.83
N HIS A 407 3.29 1.85 -34.71
CA HIS A 407 1.87 2.13 -34.39
C HIS A 407 1.54 3.64 -34.30
N ILE A 408 2.32 4.51 -35.00
CA ILE A 408 1.95 5.91 -35.30
C ILE A 408 1.53 6.05 -36.73
#